data_fab7a2ee99788bcde67f247f164b7173
#
_entry.id   fab7a2ee99788bcde67f247f164b7173
#
_cell.length_a   1.000
_cell.length_b   1.000
_cell.length_c   1.000
_cell.angle_alpha   90.00
_cell.angle_beta   90.00
_cell.angle_gamma   90.00
#
_symmetry.space_group_name_H-M   'P 1'
#
loop_
_entity.id
_entity.type
_entity.pdbx_description
1 polymer ?
#
loop_
_entity_poly.entity_id
_entity_poly.type
_entity_poly.pdbx_seq_one_letter_code
_entity_poly.pdbx_strand_id
1 'polypeptide(L)'
;PLGYIYDFTKNDDIRKDAFVLTNSDQLESMSYLVTQAPNVTFRIAALTEMSPTLLSMVQYPNVVLYQNISQNRIKELLNVSSVYLDINHYGEVQGIVRKAFEHKQVILGFVHTLHDRRYIARENIFEQGKEADLVNRIKEIYQSVDWYEEALASQISQSSAIDKEVFRARFQAGLGDENV
;
A
#
# COMPACT_ATOMS: atom_id res chain seq x y z
N PRO A 1 22.11 -10.87 -11.23
CA PRO A 1 20.78 -10.71 -11.79
C PRO A 1 20.34 -9.26 -11.66
N LEU A 2 19.96 -8.66 -12.80
CA LEU A 2 19.39 -7.33 -12.81
C LEU A 2 18.01 -7.42 -12.16
N GLY A 3 17.81 -6.71 -11.04
CA GLY A 3 16.51 -6.62 -10.38
C GLY A 3 15.51 -5.80 -11.21
N TYR A 4 14.25 -5.82 -10.81
CA TYR A 4 13.23 -4.98 -11.43
C TYR A 4 13.52 -3.50 -11.17
N ILE A 5 13.33 -2.65 -12.20
CA ILE A 5 13.47 -1.21 -12.10
C ILE A 5 12.09 -0.63 -11.78
N TYR A 6 12.03 0.22 -10.76
CA TYR A 6 10.81 0.92 -10.36
C TYR A 6 10.99 2.43 -10.50
N ASP A 7 9.94 3.10 -10.94
CA ASP A 7 9.85 4.55 -11.03
C ASP A 7 9.08 5.04 -9.80
N PHE A 8 9.80 5.41 -8.74
CA PHE A 8 9.17 5.92 -7.52
C PHE A 8 8.68 7.35 -7.71
N THR A 9 7.40 7.57 -7.44
CA THR A 9 6.84 8.92 -7.34
C THR A 9 7.16 9.53 -5.97
N LYS A 10 7.48 10.83 -5.97
CA LYS A 10 7.83 11.54 -4.75
C LYS A 10 6.56 11.86 -3.95
N ASN A 11 6.49 11.39 -2.72
CA ASN A 11 5.44 11.73 -1.77
C ASN A 11 6.12 12.37 -0.55
N ASP A 12 6.04 13.71 -0.47
CA ASP A 12 6.78 14.48 0.54
C ASP A 12 5.98 14.69 1.85
N ASP A 13 4.67 14.35 1.86
CA ASP A 13 3.80 14.54 3.02
C ASP A 13 3.20 13.22 3.51
N ILE A 14 3.41 12.89 4.78
CA ILE A 14 2.70 11.78 5.41
C ILE A 14 1.27 12.21 5.69
N ARG A 15 0.35 11.67 4.94
CA ARG A 15 -1.08 11.79 5.23
C ARG A 15 -1.55 10.54 5.96
N LYS A 16 -2.32 10.73 7.00
CA LYS A 16 -2.93 9.62 7.75
C LYS A 16 -4.10 9.01 6.97
N ASP A 17 -3.80 8.63 5.72
CA ASP A 17 -4.75 8.04 4.76
C ASP A 17 -4.31 6.61 4.41
N ALA A 18 -5.17 5.64 4.68
CA ALA A 18 -5.02 4.26 4.24
C ALA A 18 -5.93 3.99 3.04
N PHE A 19 -5.39 3.40 1.98
CA PHE A 19 -6.08 3.14 0.73
C PHE A 19 -6.34 1.65 0.53
N VAL A 20 -7.53 1.32 0.04
CA VAL A 20 -7.93 -0.03 -0.39
C VAL A 20 -8.58 0.08 -1.76
N LEU A 21 -8.12 -0.70 -2.73
CA LEU A 21 -8.83 -0.91 -3.99
C LEU A 21 -9.41 -2.32 -4.01
N THR A 22 -10.71 -2.43 -4.23
CA THR A 22 -11.41 -3.71 -4.18
C THR A 22 -12.34 -3.91 -5.37
N ASN A 23 -12.69 -5.15 -5.64
CA ASN A 23 -13.75 -5.56 -6.54
C ASN A 23 -14.86 -6.35 -5.81
N SER A 24 -14.81 -6.37 -4.48
CA SER A 24 -15.78 -7.07 -3.63
C SER A 24 -16.00 -6.33 -2.32
N ASP A 25 -16.98 -6.75 -1.55
CA ASP A 25 -17.27 -6.26 -0.20
C ASP A 25 -16.57 -7.09 0.91
N GLN A 26 -15.82 -8.12 0.53
CA GLN A 26 -15.10 -8.97 1.48
C GLN A 26 -13.70 -8.39 1.74
N LEU A 27 -13.66 -7.42 2.63
CA LEU A 27 -12.44 -6.81 3.14
C LEU A 27 -12.18 -7.34 4.56
N GLU A 28 -11.04 -8.03 4.74
CA GLU A 28 -10.68 -8.63 6.03
C GLU A 28 -10.63 -7.60 7.14
N SER A 29 -11.42 -7.85 8.19
CA SER A 29 -11.45 -7.06 9.43
C SER A 29 -11.69 -5.55 9.26
N MET A 30 -12.22 -5.09 8.10
CA MET A 30 -12.32 -3.67 7.79
C MET A 30 -13.07 -2.85 8.84
N SER A 31 -14.21 -3.35 9.36
CA SER A 31 -14.97 -2.68 10.42
C SER A 31 -14.18 -2.52 11.72
N TYR A 32 -13.34 -3.49 12.06
CA TYR A 32 -12.43 -3.41 13.20
C TYR A 32 -11.38 -2.33 12.98
N LEU A 33 -10.72 -2.34 11.80
CA LEU A 33 -9.66 -1.38 11.47
C LEU A 33 -10.15 0.07 11.57
N VAL A 34 -11.29 0.39 10.96
CA VAL A 34 -11.84 1.77 10.99
C VAL A 34 -12.25 2.20 12.38
N THR A 35 -12.75 1.29 13.19
CA THR A 35 -13.16 1.58 14.58
C THR A 35 -11.95 1.81 15.49
N GLN A 36 -10.90 1.00 15.34
CA GLN A 36 -9.73 1.06 16.21
C GLN A 36 -8.71 2.12 15.79
N ALA A 37 -8.80 2.67 14.57
CA ALA A 37 -7.95 3.75 14.07
C ALA A 37 -8.77 4.99 13.64
N PRO A 38 -9.51 5.66 14.55
CA PRO A 38 -10.44 6.73 14.19
C PRO A 38 -9.75 7.99 13.60
N ASN A 39 -8.45 8.16 13.86
CA ASN A 39 -7.65 9.28 13.33
C ASN A 39 -7.02 8.99 11.97
N VAL A 40 -7.29 7.83 11.38
CA VAL A 40 -6.84 7.45 10.04
C VAL A 40 -8.03 7.52 9.08
N THR A 41 -7.85 8.19 7.94
CA THR A 41 -8.87 8.20 6.89
C THR A 41 -8.72 6.95 6.03
N PHE A 42 -9.75 6.12 5.98
CA PHE A 42 -9.79 4.93 5.14
C PHE A 42 -10.50 5.25 3.81
N ARG A 43 -9.74 5.22 2.73
CA ARG A 43 -10.23 5.45 1.37
C ARG A 43 -10.46 4.12 0.69
N ILE A 44 -11.71 3.73 0.53
CA ILE A 44 -12.12 2.47 -0.09
C ILE A 44 -12.64 2.77 -1.49
N ALA A 45 -12.02 2.18 -2.49
CA ALA A 45 -12.38 2.40 -3.88
C ALA A 45 -12.75 1.11 -4.61
N ALA A 46 -13.72 1.20 -5.51
CA ALA A 46 -14.12 0.11 -6.40
C ALA A 46 -14.28 0.61 -7.85
N LEU A 47 -13.89 -0.23 -8.82
CA LEU A 47 -14.05 0.05 -10.25
C LEU A 47 -15.52 -0.01 -10.70
N THR A 48 -16.34 -0.68 -9.92
CA THR A 48 -17.77 -0.92 -10.15
C THR A 48 -18.60 -0.27 -9.06
N GLU A 49 -19.92 -0.46 -9.16
CA GLU A 49 -20.82 -0.14 -8.05
C GLU A 49 -20.48 -0.96 -6.82
N MET A 50 -20.63 -0.35 -5.67
CA MET A 50 -20.41 -0.99 -4.37
C MET A 50 -21.68 -1.68 -3.89
N SER A 51 -21.52 -2.83 -3.24
CA SER A 51 -22.63 -3.53 -2.58
C SER A 51 -23.21 -2.71 -1.42
N PRO A 52 -24.46 -2.98 -0.99
CA PRO A 52 -25.04 -2.35 0.20
C PRO A 52 -24.16 -2.53 1.45
N THR A 53 -23.50 -3.67 1.60
CA THR A 53 -22.57 -3.94 2.70
C THR A 53 -21.42 -2.93 2.70
N LEU A 54 -20.78 -2.74 1.55
CA LEU A 54 -19.66 -1.81 1.41
C LEU A 54 -20.12 -0.36 1.58
N LEU A 55 -21.28 -0.01 0.99
CA LEU A 55 -21.88 1.32 1.15
C LEU A 55 -22.22 1.65 2.62
N SER A 56 -22.59 0.67 3.43
CA SER A 56 -22.87 0.87 4.85
C SER A 56 -21.66 1.37 5.65
N MET A 57 -20.44 1.21 5.10
CA MET A 57 -19.21 1.71 5.74
C MET A 57 -19.16 3.23 5.90
N VAL A 58 -20.01 4.00 5.20
CA VAL A 58 -20.15 5.46 5.39
C VAL A 58 -20.64 5.85 6.80
N GLN A 59 -21.16 4.90 7.57
CA GLN A 59 -21.50 5.14 8.98
C GLN A 59 -20.26 5.50 9.82
N TYR A 60 -19.06 5.12 9.38
CA TYR A 60 -17.82 5.48 10.07
C TYR A 60 -17.31 6.83 9.55
N PRO A 61 -17.11 7.83 10.43
CA PRO A 61 -16.75 9.20 10.02
C PRO A 61 -15.38 9.31 9.35
N ASN A 62 -14.53 8.32 9.53
CA ASN A 62 -13.20 8.22 8.95
C ASN A 62 -13.14 7.34 7.70
N VAL A 63 -14.27 7.00 7.09
CA VAL A 63 -14.35 6.23 5.85
C VAL A 63 -14.80 7.12 4.70
N VAL A 64 -14.11 7.03 3.57
CA VAL A 64 -14.48 7.69 2.31
C VAL A 64 -14.58 6.64 1.22
N LEU A 65 -15.74 6.53 0.58
CA LEU A 65 -16.01 5.56 -0.48
C LEU A 65 -15.94 6.19 -1.87
N TYR A 66 -15.35 5.44 -2.80
CA TYR A 66 -15.23 5.83 -4.22
C TYR A 66 -15.71 4.67 -5.10
N GLN A 67 -16.97 4.72 -5.53
CA GLN A 67 -17.51 3.74 -6.47
C GLN A 67 -17.34 4.19 -7.93
N ASN A 68 -17.30 3.25 -8.86
CA ASN A 68 -17.12 3.52 -10.30
C ASN A 68 -15.89 4.42 -10.57
N ILE A 69 -14.79 4.16 -9.84
CA ILE A 69 -13.62 5.03 -9.87
C ILE A 69 -12.86 4.91 -11.19
N SER A 70 -12.43 6.06 -11.74
CA SER A 70 -11.58 6.10 -12.93
C SER A 70 -10.10 5.82 -12.61
N GLN A 71 -9.31 5.46 -13.66
CA GLN A 71 -7.86 5.27 -13.52
C GLN A 71 -7.14 6.52 -13.00
N ASN A 72 -7.53 7.70 -13.46
CA ASN A 72 -6.94 8.95 -13.00
C ASN A 72 -7.19 9.16 -11.51
N ARG A 73 -8.40 8.86 -11.04
CA ARG A 73 -8.73 8.98 -9.62
C ARG A 73 -8.00 7.96 -8.75
N ILE A 74 -7.79 6.73 -9.25
CA ILE A 74 -6.93 5.75 -8.56
C ILE A 74 -5.52 6.30 -8.38
N LYS A 75 -4.93 6.89 -9.44
CA LYS A 75 -3.61 7.50 -9.37
C LYS A 75 -3.55 8.65 -8.37
N GLU A 76 -4.60 9.48 -8.29
CA GLU A 76 -4.68 10.52 -7.26
C GLU A 76 -4.70 9.93 -5.85
N LEU A 77 -5.49 8.87 -5.62
CA LEU A 77 -5.54 8.20 -4.31
C LEU A 77 -4.22 7.55 -3.93
N LEU A 78 -3.51 6.96 -4.91
CA LEU A 78 -2.17 6.44 -4.70
C LEU A 78 -1.18 7.54 -4.28
N ASN A 79 -1.31 8.75 -4.83
CA ASN A 79 -0.42 9.88 -4.50
C ASN A 79 -0.71 10.52 -3.14
N VAL A 80 -1.94 10.42 -2.64
CA VAL A 80 -2.33 11.08 -1.38
C VAL A 80 -2.34 10.15 -0.17
N SER A 81 -2.28 8.84 -0.38
CA SER A 81 -2.28 7.87 0.71
C SER A 81 -0.86 7.40 1.02
N SER A 82 -0.54 7.22 2.29
CA SER A 82 0.77 6.72 2.73
C SER A 82 0.78 5.22 3.02
N VAL A 83 -0.38 4.62 3.22
CA VAL A 83 -0.55 3.19 3.47
C VAL A 83 -1.51 2.58 2.46
N TYR A 84 -1.16 1.41 1.94
CA TYR A 84 -2.05 0.54 1.18
C TYR A 84 -2.39 -0.71 2.01
N LEU A 85 -3.67 -1.07 2.06
CA LEU A 85 -4.14 -2.26 2.75
C LEU A 85 -4.51 -3.34 1.74
N ASP A 86 -3.72 -4.41 1.70
CA ASP A 86 -3.95 -5.59 0.87
C ASP A 86 -4.79 -6.62 1.63
N ILE A 87 -6.06 -6.31 1.83
CA ILE A 87 -7.02 -7.03 2.68
C ILE A 87 -8.25 -7.56 1.92
N ASN A 88 -8.23 -7.50 0.59
CA ASN A 88 -9.31 -8.02 -0.24
C ASN A 88 -9.16 -9.54 -0.42
N HIS A 89 -10.25 -10.32 -0.18
CA HIS A 89 -10.23 -11.77 -0.30
C HIS A 89 -10.23 -12.31 -1.74
N TYR A 90 -10.59 -11.47 -2.71
CA TYR A 90 -10.63 -11.84 -4.12
C TYR A 90 -9.37 -11.38 -4.83
N GLY A 91 -9.26 -11.72 -6.11
CA GLY A 91 -8.06 -11.44 -6.90
C GLY A 91 -7.65 -9.96 -6.92
N GLU A 92 -6.37 -9.74 -7.11
CA GLU A 92 -5.80 -8.41 -7.18
C GLU A 92 -6.45 -7.53 -8.26
N VAL A 93 -6.77 -6.30 -7.91
CA VAL A 93 -7.35 -5.35 -8.85
C VAL A 93 -6.23 -4.59 -9.57
N GLN A 94 -6.04 -4.88 -10.86
CA GLN A 94 -5.17 -4.12 -11.77
C GLN A 94 -3.70 -3.96 -11.33
N GLY A 95 -3.13 -4.93 -10.64
CA GLY A 95 -1.75 -4.85 -10.16
C GLY A 95 -1.55 -3.71 -9.16
N ILE A 96 -2.54 -3.48 -8.30
CA ILE A 96 -2.55 -2.34 -7.37
C ILE A 96 -1.45 -2.42 -6.32
N VAL A 97 -1.07 -3.62 -5.87
CA VAL A 97 -0.01 -3.81 -4.87
C VAL A 97 1.32 -3.25 -5.40
N ARG A 98 1.67 -3.59 -6.65
CA ARG A 98 2.84 -3.02 -7.31
C ARG A 98 2.73 -1.50 -7.45
N LYS A 99 1.56 -0.98 -7.87
CA LYS A 99 1.35 0.47 -8.02
C LYS A 99 1.50 1.20 -6.68
N ALA A 100 0.94 0.64 -5.59
CA ALA A 100 1.11 1.17 -4.25
C ALA A 100 2.59 1.24 -3.83
N PHE A 101 3.35 0.18 -4.13
CA PHE A 101 4.80 0.15 -3.91
C PHE A 101 5.52 1.25 -4.71
N GLU A 102 5.24 1.41 -6.01
CA GLU A 102 5.83 2.44 -6.88
C GLU A 102 5.49 3.86 -6.41
N HIS A 103 4.33 4.04 -5.75
CA HIS A 103 3.91 5.31 -5.13
C HIS A 103 4.36 5.48 -3.67
N LYS A 104 5.33 4.66 -3.21
CA LYS A 104 5.90 4.73 -1.86
C LYS A 104 4.87 4.59 -0.75
N GLN A 105 3.84 3.78 -0.96
CA GLN A 105 2.94 3.41 0.12
C GLN A 105 3.52 2.24 0.90
N VAL A 106 3.45 2.31 2.22
CA VAL A 106 3.73 1.13 3.06
C VAL A 106 2.56 0.17 2.93
N ILE A 107 2.83 -1.07 2.54
CA ILE A 107 1.81 -2.07 2.25
C ILE A 107 1.66 -2.99 3.45
N LEU A 108 0.42 -3.14 3.95
CA LEU A 108 0.08 -4.06 5.04
C LEU A 108 -1.04 -5.00 4.59
N GLY A 109 -1.04 -6.23 5.11
CA GLY A 109 -2.11 -7.17 4.83
C GLY A 109 -2.00 -8.44 5.66
N PHE A 110 -2.99 -9.32 5.51
CA PHE A 110 -3.01 -10.62 6.19
C PHE A 110 -2.48 -11.71 5.27
N VAL A 111 -1.80 -12.71 5.83
CA VAL A 111 -1.19 -13.82 5.08
C VAL A 111 -2.12 -14.40 4.02
N HIS A 112 -3.41 -14.51 4.33
CA HIS A 112 -4.42 -15.13 3.46
C HIS A 112 -5.10 -14.17 2.48
N THR A 113 -4.83 -12.85 2.57
CA THR A 113 -5.37 -11.84 1.63
C THR A 113 -4.31 -11.26 0.70
N LEU A 114 -3.01 -11.52 0.95
CA LEU A 114 -1.93 -10.93 0.18
C LEU A 114 -1.93 -11.40 -1.27
N HIS A 115 -1.85 -10.44 -2.19
CA HIS A 115 -1.79 -10.71 -3.62
C HIS A 115 -0.36 -10.79 -4.16
N ASP A 116 0.53 -9.91 -3.70
CA ASP A 116 1.92 -9.92 -4.15
C ASP A 116 2.92 -9.63 -3.00
N ARG A 117 3.40 -10.70 -2.38
CA ARG A 117 4.34 -10.64 -1.25
C ARG A 117 5.70 -10.02 -1.59
N ARG A 118 6.06 -9.91 -2.88
CA ARG A 118 7.34 -9.34 -3.31
C ARG A 118 7.51 -7.88 -2.94
N TYR A 119 6.40 -7.16 -2.72
CA TYR A 119 6.38 -5.74 -2.42
C TYR A 119 6.09 -5.41 -0.97
N ILE A 120 5.93 -6.41 -0.11
CA ILE A 120 5.48 -6.24 1.27
C ILE A 120 6.59 -6.68 2.23
N ALA A 121 6.97 -5.81 3.16
CA ALA A 121 7.91 -6.15 4.21
C ALA A 121 7.32 -7.21 5.16
N ARG A 122 8.14 -8.12 5.65
CA ARG A 122 7.69 -9.27 6.48
C ARG A 122 6.96 -8.81 7.75
N GLU A 123 7.42 -7.74 8.38
CA GLU A 123 6.82 -7.16 9.57
C GLU A 123 5.45 -6.51 9.35
N ASN A 124 5.07 -6.33 8.07
CA ASN A 124 3.78 -5.78 7.66
C ASN A 124 2.78 -6.87 7.21
N ILE A 125 3.14 -8.14 7.41
CA ILE A 125 2.32 -9.32 7.09
C ILE A 125 1.80 -9.93 8.38
N PHE A 126 0.49 -10.00 8.54
CA PHE A 126 -0.16 -10.43 9.77
C PHE A 126 -0.90 -11.75 9.58
N GLU A 127 -0.88 -12.61 10.60
CA GLU A 127 -1.69 -13.83 10.63
C GLU A 127 -3.18 -13.48 10.82
N GLN A 128 -4.05 -14.39 10.45
CA GLN A 128 -5.49 -14.26 10.70
C GLN A 128 -5.76 -14.12 12.22
N GLY A 129 -6.64 -13.20 12.60
CA GLY A 129 -6.93 -12.88 14.01
C GLY A 129 -5.92 -11.92 14.63
N LYS A 130 -5.01 -11.33 13.85
CA LYS A 130 -4.01 -10.34 14.30
C LYS A 130 -4.34 -8.93 13.83
N GLU A 131 -5.62 -8.60 13.72
CA GLU A 131 -6.10 -7.28 13.31
C GLU A 131 -5.66 -6.16 14.26
N ALA A 132 -5.50 -6.47 15.55
CA ALA A 132 -4.98 -5.51 16.53
C ALA A 132 -3.51 -5.16 16.26
N ASP A 133 -2.69 -6.13 15.85
CA ASP A 133 -1.29 -5.92 15.50
C ASP A 133 -1.18 -5.07 14.23
N LEU A 134 -2.04 -5.31 13.23
CA LEU A 134 -2.11 -4.50 12.02
C LEU A 134 -2.49 -3.04 12.34
N VAL A 135 -3.49 -2.82 13.19
CA VAL A 135 -3.88 -1.47 13.64
C VAL A 135 -2.72 -0.77 14.36
N ASN A 136 -2.03 -1.48 15.25
CA ASN A 136 -0.88 -0.91 15.97
C ASN A 136 0.22 -0.51 14.98
N ARG A 137 0.48 -1.33 13.97
CA ARG A 137 1.45 -1.01 12.93
C ARG A 137 1.07 0.22 12.11
N ILE A 138 -0.21 0.37 11.75
CA ILE A 138 -0.70 1.61 11.10
C ILE A 138 -0.43 2.82 11.99
N LYS A 139 -0.73 2.73 13.29
CA LYS A 139 -0.51 3.83 14.23
C LYS A 139 0.97 4.18 14.38
N GLU A 140 1.86 3.18 14.42
CA GLU A 140 3.31 3.39 14.45
C GLU A 140 3.79 4.15 13.21
N ILE A 141 3.42 3.71 12.02
CA ILE A 141 3.78 4.36 10.75
C ILE A 141 3.37 5.83 10.74
N TYR A 142 2.25 6.16 11.38
CA TYR A 142 1.72 7.52 11.43
C TYR A 142 2.16 8.35 12.64
N GLN A 143 3.05 7.84 13.49
CA GLN A 143 3.60 8.60 14.62
C GLN A 143 4.48 9.75 14.17
N SER A 144 5.35 9.51 13.19
CA SER A 144 6.28 10.51 12.66
C SER A 144 6.73 10.17 11.23
N VAL A 145 7.37 11.15 10.57
CA VAL A 145 8.02 10.95 9.26
C VAL A 145 9.06 9.85 9.34
N ASP A 146 9.86 9.81 10.40
CA ASP A 146 10.93 8.82 10.56
C ASP A 146 10.40 7.40 10.59
N TRP A 147 9.30 7.13 11.30
CA TRP A 147 8.66 5.81 11.34
C TRP A 147 8.13 5.36 9.97
N TYR A 148 7.55 6.29 9.23
CA TYR A 148 7.09 6.02 7.88
C TYR A 148 8.27 5.73 6.94
N GLU A 149 9.31 6.54 6.96
CA GLU A 149 10.49 6.37 6.12
C GLU A 149 11.24 5.08 6.45
N GLU A 150 11.34 4.70 7.72
CA GLU A 150 11.91 3.43 8.15
C GLU A 150 11.11 2.23 7.63
N ALA A 151 9.78 2.27 7.75
CA ALA A 151 8.90 1.23 7.24
C ALA A 151 9.01 1.10 5.72
N LEU A 152 9.10 2.22 5.00
CA LEU A 152 9.27 2.25 3.55
C LEU A 152 10.65 1.71 3.14
N ALA A 153 11.71 2.12 3.82
CA ALA A 153 13.08 1.63 3.55
C ALA A 153 13.19 0.13 3.78
N SER A 154 12.58 -0.39 4.84
CA SER A 154 12.49 -1.83 5.10
C SER A 154 11.76 -2.55 3.97
N GLN A 155 10.61 -2.06 3.54
CA GLN A 155 9.85 -2.61 2.42
C GLN A 155 10.65 -2.65 1.12
N ILE A 156 11.33 -1.55 0.77
CA ILE A 156 12.16 -1.46 -0.43
C ILE A 156 13.33 -2.44 -0.36
N SER A 157 14.02 -2.54 0.78
CA SER A 157 15.16 -3.42 0.95
C SER A 157 14.79 -4.91 0.80
N GLN A 158 13.63 -5.30 1.31
CA GLN A 158 13.13 -6.68 1.24
C GLN A 158 12.56 -7.05 -0.13
N SER A 159 12.08 -6.08 -0.90
CA SER A 159 11.49 -6.30 -2.23
C SER A 159 12.53 -6.58 -3.32
N SER A 160 13.82 -6.43 -3.05
CA SER A 160 14.88 -6.43 -4.07
C SER A 160 14.67 -5.37 -5.16
N ALA A 161 13.86 -4.35 -4.87
CA ALA A 161 13.63 -3.24 -5.77
C ALA A 161 14.90 -2.40 -5.91
N ILE A 162 15.19 -2.00 -7.13
CA ILE A 162 16.30 -1.10 -7.42
C ILE A 162 15.69 0.19 -7.95
N ASP A 163 15.98 1.30 -7.26
CA ASP A 163 15.66 2.64 -7.75
C ASP A 163 16.31 2.87 -9.12
N LYS A 164 15.60 3.54 -10.01
CA LYS A 164 16.05 3.81 -11.38
C LYS A 164 17.37 4.57 -11.44
N GLU A 165 17.61 5.46 -10.49
CA GLU A 165 18.87 6.19 -10.38
C GLU A 165 20.03 5.28 -9.92
N VAL A 166 19.78 4.43 -8.93
CA VAL A 166 20.76 3.44 -8.47
C VAL A 166 21.07 2.42 -9.56
N PHE A 167 20.05 2.00 -10.34
CA PHE A 167 20.25 1.12 -11.49
C PHE A 167 21.15 1.79 -12.56
N ARG A 168 20.85 3.04 -12.92
CA ARG A 168 21.65 3.81 -13.88
C ARG A 168 23.10 3.98 -13.42
N ALA A 169 23.31 4.31 -12.14
CA ALA A 169 24.64 4.43 -11.57
C ALA A 169 25.42 3.11 -11.62
N ARG A 170 24.79 1.98 -11.28
CA ARG A 170 25.41 0.64 -11.35
C ARG A 170 25.70 0.24 -12.80
N PHE A 171 24.80 0.55 -13.73
CA PHE A 171 24.99 0.26 -15.14
C PHE A 171 26.15 1.07 -15.75
N GLN A 172 26.26 2.36 -15.38
CA GLN A 172 27.38 3.22 -15.82
C GLN A 172 28.72 2.79 -15.24
N ALA A 173 28.75 2.37 -13.96
CA ALA A 173 29.95 1.83 -13.31
C ALA A 173 30.44 0.52 -13.97
N GLY A 174 29.51 -0.38 -14.33
CA GLY A 174 29.83 -1.65 -14.99
C GLY A 174 30.35 -1.49 -16.43
N LEU A 175 30.01 -0.39 -17.11
CA LEU A 175 30.54 -0.08 -18.46
C LEU A 175 31.94 0.55 -18.41
N GLY A 176 32.37 1.05 -17.23
CA GLY A 176 33.69 1.63 -17.05
C GLY A 176 34.81 0.59 -16.83
N ASP A 177 34.47 -0.63 -16.44
CA ASP A 177 35.46 -1.69 -16.14
C ASP A 177 35.85 -2.56 -17.37
N GLU A 178 35.26 -2.35 -18.53
CA GLU A 178 35.61 -3.10 -19.75
C GLU A 178 36.66 -2.41 -20.66
N ASN A 179 37.25 -1.29 -20.21
CA ASN A 179 38.28 -0.54 -20.95
C ASN A 179 39.62 -0.46 -20.18
N VAL A 180 40.15 -1.60 -19.71
CA VAL A 180 41.55 -1.69 -19.28
C VAL A 180 42.21 -2.91 -19.93
#